data_ad6dc79aded6ae23dbac1dc2b3439264
#
_entry.id   ad6dc79aded6ae23dbac1dc2b3439264
#
_cell.length_a   1.000
_cell.length_b   1.000
_cell.length_c   1.000
_cell.angle_alpha   90.00
_cell.angle_beta   90.00
_cell.angle_gamma   90.00
#
_symmetry.space_group_name_H-M   'P 1'
#
loop_
_entity.id
_entity.type
_entity.pdbx_description
1 polymer ?
#
loop_
_entity_poly.entity_id
_entity_poly.type
_entity_poly.pdbx_seq_one_letter_code
_entity_poly.pdbx_strand_id
1 'polypeptide(L)'
;MKSYIEMSVAQLKEEREVVERRISEYKSMNLSLDMTRGKPSSEQLSISTCLLDNLETKTNFKASDGFDCRNYGVPLGIPEVRNLFAEILNTSSSKIFVGNSSSLNMMFDTLMRSLVFGQHDSDKPWIQINNRKWLCPVPGYDRHFRITEDLGFEMINISMNSDGPDIDQIEKLVSEDESILGIWCIK
;
A
#
# COMPACT_ATOMS: atom_id res chain seq x y z
N MET A 1 19.77 -8.76 22.32
CA MET A 1 19.28 -8.06 23.53
C MET A 1 18.44 -9.06 24.30
N LYS A 2 18.63 -9.22 25.60
CA LYS A 2 17.76 -10.12 26.40
C LYS A 2 16.34 -9.52 26.43
N SER A 3 15.33 -10.36 26.41
CA SER A 3 13.95 -9.91 26.61
C SER A 3 13.78 -9.35 28.03
N TYR A 4 13.02 -8.28 28.21
CA TYR A 4 12.72 -7.73 29.54
C TYR A 4 12.09 -8.76 30.50
N ILE A 5 11.40 -9.75 29.96
CA ILE A 5 10.79 -10.86 30.72
C ILE A 5 11.88 -11.76 31.36
N GLU A 6 13.06 -11.83 30.77
CA GLU A 6 14.18 -12.67 31.20
C GLU A 6 15.16 -11.92 32.12
N MET A 7 14.91 -10.65 32.40
CA MET A 7 15.77 -9.81 33.22
C MET A 7 15.42 -9.91 34.72
N SER A 8 16.42 -9.90 35.55
CA SER A 8 16.22 -9.75 37.01
C SER A 8 15.76 -8.33 37.35
N VAL A 9 15.16 -8.16 38.53
CA VAL A 9 14.73 -6.84 39.04
C VAL A 9 15.87 -5.83 39.07
N ALA A 10 17.09 -6.27 39.41
CA ALA A 10 18.27 -5.40 39.44
C ALA A 10 18.64 -4.94 38.02
N GLN A 11 18.64 -5.84 37.04
CA GLN A 11 18.88 -5.52 35.61
C GLN A 11 17.81 -4.60 35.02
N LEU A 12 16.55 -4.80 35.38
CA LEU A 12 15.45 -3.91 34.95
C LEU A 12 15.58 -2.49 35.50
N LYS A 13 16.07 -2.34 36.75
CA LYS A 13 16.34 -1.02 37.36
C LYS A 13 17.48 -0.30 36.64
N GLU A 14 18.58 -0.99 36.37
CA GLU A 14 19.70 -0.44 35.62
C GLU A 14 19.29 -0.02 34.18
N GLU A 15 18.59 -0.89 33.49
CA GLU A 15 18.09 -0.59 32.14
C GLU A 15 17.13 0.60 32.13
N ARG A 16 16.26 0.70 33.14
CA ARG A 16 15.39 1.85 33.33
C ARG A 16 16.15 3.15 33.46
N GLU A 17 17.19 3.19 34.27
CA GLU A 17 18.05 4.39 34.47
C GLU A 17 18.73 4.79 33.15
N VAL A 18 19.19 3.82 32.35
CA VAL A 18 19.76 4.06 31.01
C VAL A 18 18.74 4.69 30.10
N VAL A 19 17.53 4.13 30.04
CA VAL A 19 16.45 4.62 29.17
C VAL A 19 15.98 6.02 29.60
N GLU A 20 15.81 6.26 30.91
CA GLU A 20 15.40 7.57 31.43
C GLU A 20 16.46 8.66 31.12
N ARG A 21 17.75 8.34 31.20
CA ARG A 21 18.82 9.25 30.80
C ARG A 21 18.73 9.58 29.29
N ARG A 22 18.59 8.58 28.43
CA ARG A 22 18.45 8.78 26.97
C ARG A 22 17.22 9.62 26.62
N ILE A 23 16.11 9.39 27.28
CA ILE A 23 14.90 10.22 27.11
C ILE A 23 15.18 11.67 27.49
N SER A 24 15.88 11.90 28.58
CA SER A 24 16.25 13.26 29.03
C SER A 24 17.19 13.95 28.04
N GLU A 25 18.16 13.23 27.50
CA GLU A 25 19.05 13.71 26.44
C GLU A 25 18.27 14.14 25.18
N TYR A 26 17.37 13.27 24.68
CA TYR A 26 16.54 13.63 23.52
C TYR A 26 15.62 14.82 23.80
N LYS A 27 15.04 14.92 24.99
CA LYS A 27 14.22 16.08 25.36
C LYS A 27 15.03 17.38 25.39
N SER A 28 16.30 17.32 25.81
CA SER A 28 17.18 18.50 25.85
C SER A 28 17.57 19.02 24.45
N MET A 29 17.51 18.14 23.44
CA MET A 29 17.81 18.52 22.04
C MET A 29 16.73 19.37 21.39
N ASN A 30 15.58 19.57 22.05
CA ASN A 30 14.43 20.34 21.53
C ASN A 30 14.02 19.94 20.10
N LEU A 31 14.05 18.64 19.80
CA LEU A 31 13.71 18.12 18.47
C LEU A 31 12.22 18.36 18.17
N SER A 32 11.95 18.95 17.01
CA SER A 32 10.60 19.08 16.47
C SER A 32 10.41 18.08 15.33
N LEU A 33 10.10 16.83 15.69
CA LEU A 33 9.93 15.73 14.73
C LEU A 33 8.45 15.37 14.62
N ASP A 34 7.91 15.41 13.39
CA ASP A 34 6.57 14.89 13.09
C ASP A 34 6.67 13.47 12.56
N MET A 35 6.28 12.51 13.38
CA MET A 35 6.23 11.08 13.03
C MET A 35 4.81 10.60 12.70
N THR A 36 3.84 11.50 12.62
CA THR A 36 2.43 11.14 12.41
C THR A 36 2.14 10.70 10.99
N ARG A 37 2.99 11.10 10.03
CA ARG A 37 2.85 10.74 8.62
C ARG A 37 4.22 10.58 7.95
N GLY A 38 4.36 9.52 7.15
CA GLY A 38 5.51 9.32 6.26
C GLY A 38 5.43 10.23 5.04
N LYS A 39 5.90 11.49 5.19
CA LYS A 39 5.97 12.47 4.09
C LYS A 39 7.43 12.67 3.68
N PRO A 40 7.73 12.76 2.37
CA PRO A 40 9.05 13.18 1.92
C PRO A 40 9.41 14.57 2.45
N SER A 41 10.69 14.81 2.79
CA SER A 41 11.18 16.15 3.14
C SER A 41 11.22 17.07 1.90
N SER A 42 11.33 18.38 2.13
CA SER A 42 11.46 19.34 1.04
C SER A 42 12.69 19.07 0.16
N GLU A 43 13.79 18.61 0.76
CA GLU A 43 15.00 18.25 0.01
C GLU A 43 14.77 17.01 -0.88
N GLN A 44 14.06 16.00 -0.38
CA GLN A 44 13.67 14.83 -1.17
C GLN A 44 12.75 15.20 -2.34
N LEU A 45 11.78 16.09 -2.11
CA LEU A 45 10.88 16.58 -3.16
C LEU A 45 11.63 17.40 -4.21
N SER A 46 12.66 18.16 -3.81
CA SER A 46 13.47 18.98 -4.72
C SER A 46 14.23 18.15 -5.76
N ILE A 47 14.52 16.87 -5.48
CA ILE A 47 15.20 15.97 -6.44
C ILE A 47 14.42 15.85 -7.75
N SER A 48 13.08 15.86 -7.68
CA SER A 48 12.22 15.72 -8.87
C SER A 48 11.80 17.05 -9.48
N THR A 49 12.20 18.20 -8.92
CA THR A 49 11.77 19.53 -9.41
C THR A 49 12.22 19.79 -10.85
N CYS A 50 13.40 19.29 -11.23
CA CYS A 50 13.91 19.41 -12.62
C CYS A 50 13.02 18.73 -13.67
N LEU A 51 12.09 17.84 -13.28
CA LEU A 51 11.13 17.27 -14.22
C LEU A 51 10.19 18.34 -14.80
N LEU A 52 9.91 19.41 -14.04
CA LEU A 52 9.07 20.52 -14.49
C LEU A 52 9.75 21.35 -15.58
N ASP A 53 11.09 21.42 -15.56
CA ASP A 53 11.87 22.17 -16.54
C ASP A 53 11.80 21.56 -17.95
N ASN A 54 11.40 20.30 -18.05
CA ASN A 54 11.18 19.62 -19.33
C ASN A 54 9.89 20.05 -20.05
N LEU A 55 9.02 20.83 -19.39
CA LEU A 55 7.78 21.35 -19.98
C LEU A 55 7.97 22.71 -20.67
N GLU A 56 9.04 22.84 -21.44
CA GLU A 56 9.28 24.05 -22.24
C GLU A 56 8.32 24.15 -23.43
N THR A 57 8.15 25.38 -23.96
CA THR A 57 7.26 25.68 -25.09
C THR A 57 7.54 24.91 -26.38
N LYS A 58 8.72 24.32 -26.49
CA LYS A 58 9.15 23.47 -27.64
C LYS A 58 9.01 21.96 -27.39
N THR A 59 8.49 21.56 -26.23
CA THR A 59 8.30 20.16 -25.88
C THR A 59 7.35 19.48 -26.85
N ASN A 60 7.72 18.30 -27.35
CA ASN A 60 6.83 17.45 -28.07
C ASN A 60 5.86 16.78 -27.07
N PHE A 61 4.60 17.17 -27.09
CA PHE A 61 3.56 16.63 -26.23
C PHE A 61 2.92 15.33 -26.74
N LYS A 62 3.51 14.71 -27.78
CA LYS A 62 2.98 13.46 -28.32
C LYS A 62 3.67 12.25 -27.71
N ALA A 63 2.86 11.28 -27.28
CA ALA A 63 3.31 9.95 -26.93
C ALA A 63 3.85 9.19 -28.17
N SER A 64 4.54 8.08 -27.95
CA SER A 64 5.15 7.27 -29.00
C SER A 64 4.16 6.70 -30.03
N ASP A 65 2.91 6.53 -29.62
CA ASP A 65 1.79 6.15 -30.50
C ASP A 65 1.15 7.32 -31.25
N GLY A 66 1.68 8.53 -31.07
CA GLY A 66 1.21 9.77 -31.70
C GLY A 66 0.09 10.49 -30.96
N PHE A 67 -0.38 9.96 -29.81
CA PHE A 67 -1.41 10.60 -29.01
C PHE A 67 -0.90 11.92 -28.40
N ASP A 68 -1.70 12.99 -28.50
CA ASP A 68 -1.39 14.28 -27.88
C ASP A 68 -1.77 14.25 -26.40
N CYS A 69 -0.75 14.23 -25.53
CA CYS A 69 -0.92 14.11 -24.07
C CYS A 69 -1.67 15.27 -23.42
N ARG A 70 -1.94 16.35 -24.15
CA ARG A 70 -2.79 17.46 -23.69
C ARG A 70 -4.28 17.18 -23.83
N ASN A 71 -4.63 16.05 -24.46
CA ASN A 71 -6.00 15.64 -24.70
C ASN A 71 -6.37 14.45 -23.79
N TYR A 72 -7.66 14.12 -23.75
CA TYR A 72 -8.20 12.95 -23.04
C TYR A 72 -8.42 11.77 -24.00
N GLY A 73 -8.63 10.56 -23.45
CA GLY A 73 -9.01 9.38 -24.26
C GLY A 73 -8.05 8.19 -24.15
N VAL A 74 -7.09 8.23 -23.23
CA VAL A 74 -6.16 7.11 -22.99
C VAL A 74 -6.40 6.54 -21.58
N PRO A 75 -7.47 5.76 -21.38
CA PRO A 75 -7.89 5.33 -20.04
C PRO A 75 -6.90 4.43 -19.31
N LEU A 76 -6.02 3.75 -20.04
CA LEU A 76 -4.99 2.88 -19.44
C LEU A 76 -3.67 3.60 -19.14
N GLY A 77 -3.51 4.85 -19.59
CA GLY A 77 -2.26 5.59 -19.56
C GLY A 77 -1.42 5.43 -20.85
N ILE A 78 -0.54 6.38 -21.10
CA ILE A 78 0.32 6.40 -22.29
C ILE A 78 1.34 5.26 -22.29
N PRO A 79 1.80 4.80 -23.47
CA PRO A 79 2.71 3.66 -23.56
C PRO A 79 3.99 3.80 -22.74
N GLU A 80 4.58 4.98 -22.71
CA GLU A 80 5.85 5.25 -21.99
C GLU A 80 5.72 4.97 -20.50
N VAL A 81 4.67 5.49 -19.86
CA VAL A 81 4.44 5.30 -18.43
C VAL A 81 4.09 3.85 -18.11
N ARG A 82 3.28 3.21 -18.97
CA ARG A 82 2.95 1.80 -18.80
C ARG A 82 4.17 0.89 -18.94
N ASN A 83 5.06 1.17 -19.89
CA ASN A 83 6.31 0.42 -20.07
C ASN A 83 7.26 0.64 -18.87
N LEU A 84 7.42 1.88 -18.40
CA LEU A 84 8.23 2.20 -17.23
C LEU A 84 7.79 1.41 -15.98
N PHE A 85 6.49 1.43 -15.69
CA PHE A 85 5.98 0.67 -14.54
C PHE A 85 5.98 -0.83 -14.75
N ALA A 86 5.86 -1.30 -15.97
CA ALA A 86 5.98 -2.73 -16.29
C ALA A 86 7.40 -3.25 -15.97
N GLU A 87 8.44 -2.47 -16.29
CA GLU A 87 9.82 -2.78 -15.94
C GLU A 87 10.03 -2.79 -14.41
N ILE A 88 9.58 -1.73 -13.71
CA ILE A 88 9.70 -1.61 -12.23
C ILE A 88 8.98 -2.76 -11.52
N LEU A 89 7.81 -3.16 -12.00
CA LEU A 89 6.97 -4.19 -11.39
C LEU A 89 7.24 -5.61 -11.93
N ASN A 90 8.21 -5.75 -12.83
CA ASN A 90 8.56 -7.01 -13.50
C ASN A 90 7.33 -7.74 -14.09
N THR A 91 6.54 -7.01 -14.89
CA THR A 91 5.33 -7.53 -15.53
C THR A 91 5.18 -7.01 -16.96
N SER A 92 4.12 -7.42 -17.68
CA SER A 92 3.81 -6.90 -19.01
C SER A 92 3.10 -5.55 -18.94
N SER A 93 3.45 -4.61 -19.84
CA SER A 93 2.76 -3.32 -19.94
C SER A 93 1.26 -3.46 -20.27
N SER A 94 0.83 -4.58 -20.86
CA SER A 94 -0.59 -4.90 -21.06
C SER A 94 -1.37 -5.07 -19.75
N LYS A 95 -0.69 -5.36 -18.64
CA LYS A 95 -1.27 -5.52 -17.31
C LYS A 95 -1.17 -4.25 -16.46
N ILE A 96 -0.60 -3.17 -17.00
CA ILE A 96 -0.45 -1.90 -16.29
C ILE A 96 -1.63 -0.99 -16.62
N PHE A 97 -2.26 -0.49 -15.58
CA PHE A 97 -3.23 0.60 -15.61
C PHE A 97 -2.68 1.77 -14.80
N VAL A 98 -2.60 2.93 -15.42
CA VAL A 98 -2.12 4.17 -14.78
C VAL A 98 -3.33 5.03 -14.41
N GLY A 99 -3.63 5.09 -13.14
CA GLY A 99 -4.76 5.85 -12.61
C GLY A 99 -4.37 7.23 -12.08
N ASN A 100 -5.20 7.73 -11.18
CA ASN A 100 -4.97 9.02 -10.55
C ASN A 100 -3.88 8.97 -9.45
N SER A 101 -3.65 10.07 -8.76
CA SER A 101 -2.61 10.22 -7.72
C SER A 101 -2.98 9.65 -6.36
N SER A 102 -4.19 9.09 -6.17
CA SER A 102 -4.64 8.51 -4.90
C SER A 102 -4.82 6.99 -5.01
N SER A 103 -3.87 6.23 -4.46
CA SER A 103 -3.95 4.76 -4.43
C SER A 103 -5.17 4.27 -3.65
N LEU A 104 -5.55 4.92 -2.55
CA LEU A 104 -6.74 4.55 -1.78
C LEU A 104 -8.03 4.68 -2.59
N ASN A 105 -8.16 5.75 -3.40
CA ASN A 105 -9.32 5.89 -4.29
C ASN A 105 -9.34 4.79 -5.35
N MET A 106 -8.19 4.47 -5.94
CA MET A 106 -8.10 3.40 -6.93
C MET A 106 -8.47 2.04 -6.34
N MET A 107 -8.01 1.75 -5.12
CA MET A 107 -8.37 0.52 -4.39
C MET A 107 -9.87 0.47 -4.12
N PHE A 108 -10.45 1.57 -3.61
CA PHE A 108 -11.90 1.67 -3.38
C PHE A 108 -12.69 1.47 -4.67
N ASP A 109 -12.36 2.17 -5.75
CA ASP A 109 -13.03 2.05 -7.03
C ASP A 109 -12.94 0.62 -7.59
N THR A 110 -11.79 -0.03 -7.45
CA THR A 110 -11.60 -1.42 -7.90
C THR A 110 -12.51 -2.37 -7.12
N LEU A 111 -12.56 -2.24 -5.80
CA LEU A 111 -13.43 -3.07 -4.96
C LEU A 111 -14.91 -2.80 -5.21
N MET A 112 -15.29 -1.53 -5.37
CA MET A 112 -16.68 -1.16 -5.71
C MET A 112 -17.11 -1.75 -7.05
N ARG A 113 -16.24 -1.71 -8.07
CA ARG A 113 -16.53 -2.33 -9.37
C ARG A 113 -16.71 -3.84 -9.25
N SER A 114 -15.83 -4.50 -8.47
CA SER A 114 -15.95 -5.94 -8.21
C SER A 114 -17.23 -6.30 -7.46
N LEU A 115 -17.64 -5.45 -6.51
CA LEU A 115 -18.89 -5.63 -5.78
C LEU A 115 -20.11 -5.52 -6.70
N VAL A 116 -20.14 -4.52 -7.59
CA VAL A 116 -21.31 -4.21 -8.41
C VAL A 116 -21.37 -5.05 -9.68
N PHE A 117 -20.24 -5.28 -10.33
CA PHE A 117 -20.17 -5.91 -11.66
C PHE A 117 -19.52 -7.30 -11.65
N GLY A 118 -18.85 -7.70 -10.58
CA GLY A 118 -18.00 -8.90 -10.52
C GLY A 118 -16.63 -8.67 -11.17
N GLN A 119 -15.81 -9.71 -11.17
CA GLN A 119 -14.56 -9.80 -11.92
C GLN A 119 -14.80 -10.46 -13.26
N HIS A 120 -13.81 -10.39 -14.15
CA HIS A 120 -13.90 -10.95 -15.51
C HIS A 120 -14.25 -12.45 -15.52
N ASP A 121 -13.78 -13.17 -14.52
CA ASP A 121 -13.94 -14.62 -14.32
C ASP A 121 -14.97 -14.99 -13.23
N SER A 122 -15.71 -13.99 -12.73
CA SER A 122 -16.73 -14.23 -11.71
C SER A 122 -18.08 -14.55 -12.33
N ASP A 123 -18.73 -15.60 -11.86
CA ASP A 123 -20.10 -15.98 -12.29
C ASP A 123 -21.15 -14.94 -11.90
N LYS A 124 -20.87 -14.14 -10.87
CA LYS A 124 -21.79 -13.13 -10.31
C LYS A 124 -21.03 -11.98 -9.64
N PRO A 125 -21.70 -10.80 -9.53
CA PRO A 125 -21.17 -9.70 -8.73
C PRO A 125 -20.91 -10.11 -7.28
N TRP A 126 -19.82 -9.60 -6.69
CA TRP A 126 -19.44 -9.98 -5.33
C TRP A 126 -20.49 -9.59 -4.28
N ILE A 127 -21.32 -8.57 -4.54
CA ILE A 127 -22.42 -8.20 -3.63
C ILE A 127 -23.43 -9.34 -3.42
N GLN A 128 -23.51 -10.28 -4.35
CA GLN A 128 -24.37 -11.46 -4.25
C GLN A 128 -23.75 -12.64 -3.49
N ILE A 129 -22.47 -12.50 -3.07
CA ILE A 129 -21.78 -13.49 -2.25
C ILE A 129 -22.09 -13.15 -0.79
N ASN A 130 -22.71 -14.09 -0.08
CA ASN A 130 -22.96 -13.94 1.35
C ASN A 130 -21.66 -14.10 2.14
N ASN A 131 -21.58 -13.40 3.28
CA ASN A 131 -20.43 -13.49 4.21
C ASN A 131 -19.08 -13.29 3.51
N ARG A 132 -18.99 -12.29 2.64
CA ARG A 132 -17.75 -11.93 1.93
C ARG A 132 -16.62 -11.68 2.91
N LYS A 133 -15.46 -12.28 2.66
CA LYS A 133 -14.30 -12.22 3.54
C LYS A 133 -13.09 -11.62 2.83
N TRP A 134 -12.24 -10.97 3.63
CA TRP A 134 -10.99 -10.38 3.16
C TRP A 134 -9.85 -10.67 4.13
N LEU A 135 -8.72 -11.13 3.62
CA LEU A 135 -7.56 -11.43 4.44
C LEU A 135 -6.76 -10.15 4.73
N CYS A 136 -6.41 -9.98 5.99
CA CYS A 136 -5.75 -8.80 6.52
C CYS A 136 -4.47 -9.19 7.27
N PRO A 137 -3.29 -9.20 6.64
CA PRO A 137 -2.04 -9.39 7.35
C PRO A 137 -1.83 -8.29 8.40
N VAL A 138 -1.56 -8.71 9.65
CA VAL A 138 -1.43 -7.81 10.81
C VAL A 138 -0.04 -7.99 11.45
N PRO A 139 0.72 -6.89 11.67
CA PRO A 139 0.35 -5.48 11.49
C PRO A 139 0.26 -5.06 10.03
N GLY A 140 -0.73 -4.22 9.69
CA GLY A 140 -1.01 -3.73 8.35
C GLY A 140 -1.42 -2.25 8.36
N TYR A 141 -1.89 -1.74 7.22
CA TYR A 141 -2.30 -0.36 7.09
C TYR A 141 -3.82 -0.22 7.31
N ASP A 142 -4.21 0.45 8.37
CA ASP A 142 -5.59 0.60 8.84
C ASP A 142 -6.55 1.17 7.78
N ARG A 143 -6.08 2.02 6.87
CA ARG A 143 -6.88 2.62 5.79
C ARG A 143 -7.34 1.59 4.77
N HIS A 144 -6.50 0.61 4.46
CA HIS A 144 -6.88 -0.51 3.59
C HIS A 144 -7.97 -1.35 4.26
N PHE A 145 -7.79 -1.69 5.52
CA PHE A 145 -8.76 -2.46 6.29
C PHE A 145 -10.11 -1.74 6.36
N ARG A 146 -10.07 -0.42 6.57
CA ARG A 146 -11.29 0.39 6.62
C ARG A 146 -12.08 0.37 5.31
N ILE A 147 -11.41 0.34 4.15
CA ILE A 147 -12.09 0.23 2.85
C ILE A 147 -12.92 -1.06 2.80
N THR A 148 -12.33 -2.21 3.14
CA THR A 148 -13.04 -3.49 3.11
C THR A 148 -14.12 -3.60 4.18
N GLU A 149 -13.89 -3.07 5.37
CA GLU A 149 -14.87 -3.01 6.44
C GLU A 149 -16.11 -2.21 6.03
N ASP A 150 -15.93 -0.99 5.49
CA ASP A 150 -17.02 -0.12 5.03
C ASP A 150 -17.81 -0.73 3.85
N LEU A 151 -17.17 -1.58 3.05
CA LEU A 151 -17.80 -2.33 1.97
C LEU A 151 -18.47 -3.63 2.43
N GLY A 152 -18.49 -3.89 3.73
CA GLY A 152 -19.21 -5.00 4.35
C GLY A 152 -18.51 -6.36 4.20
N PHE A 153 -17.18 -6.37 4.12
CA PHE A 153 -16.41 -7.62 4.21
C PHE A 153 -16.15 -7.98 5.67
N GLU A 154 -16.22 -9.27 5.99
CA GLU A 154 -15.65 -9.83 7.21
C GLU A 154 -14.13 -9.89 7.05
N MET A 155 -13.39 -9.28 7.99
CA MET A 155 -11.94 -9.24 7.93
C MET A 155 -11.34 -10.38 8.74
N ILE A 156 -10.47 -11.17 8.09
CA ILE A 156 -9.72 -12.26 8.72
C ILE A 156 -8.28 -11.83 8.92
N ASN A 157 -7.83 -11.78 10.16
CA ASN A 157 -6.45 -11.46 10.49
C ASN A 157 -5.51 -12.61 10.10
N ILE A 158 -4.44 -12.26 9.39
CA ILE A 158 -3.35 -13.18 9.04
C ILE A 158 -2.11 -12.79 9.84
N SER A 159 -1.46 -13.78 10.43
CA SER A 159 -0.23 -13.58 11.19
C SER A 159 0.92 -13.15 10.25
N MET A 160 1.83 -12.32 10.81
CA MET A 160 3.06 -11.91 10.10
C MET A 160 4.25 -12.67 10.70
N ASN A 161 5.00 -13.31 9.83
CA ASN A 161 6.31 -13.92 10.12
C ASN A 161 7.45 -12.92 9.86
N SER A 162 8.68 -13.32 10.08
CA SER A 162 9.88 -12.46 9.86
C SER A 162 10.12 -12.09 8.39
N ASP A 163 9.58 -12.85 7.47
CA ASP A 163 9.76 -12.74 6.01
C ASP A 163 8.47 -12.39 5.24
N GLY A 164 7.35 -12.24 5.93
CA GLY A 164 6.07 -11.87 5.33
C GLY A 164 4.86 -12.46 6.04
N PRO A 165 3.69 -12.40 5.41
CA PRO A 165 2.49 -13.03 5.95
C PRO A 165 2.63 -14.55 6.02
N ASP A 166 1.90 -15.17 6.93
CA ASP A 166 1.85 -16.62 7.07
C ASP A 166 1.13 -17.24 5.86
N ILE A 167 1.93 -17.71 4.91
CA ILE A 167 1.42 -18.27 3.64
C ILE A 167 0.68 -19.60 3.89
N ASP A 168 1.13 -20.44 4.81
CA ASP A 168 0.45 -21.70 5.12
C ASP A 168 -0.95 -21.42 5.69
N GLN A 169 -1.09 -20.40 6.54
CA GLN A 169 -2.39 -19.96 7.03
C GLN A 169 -3.29 -19.46 5.89
N ILE A 170 -2.74 -18.67 4.96
CA ILE A 170 -3.48 -18.13 3.81
C ILE A 170 -3.97 -19.29 2.91
N GLU A 171 -3.07 -20.17 2.49
CA GLU A 171 -3.38 -21.29 1.60
C GLU A 171 -4.47 -22.20 2.20
N LYS A 172 -4.37 -22.50 3.49
CA LYS A 172 -5.39 -23.27 4.18
C LYS A 172 -6.75 -22.59 4.12
N LEU A 173 -6.82 -21.31 4.49
CA LEU A 173 -8.08 -20.56 4.53
C LEU A 173 -8.73 -20.46 3.14
N VAL A 174 -7.97 -20.10 2.10
CA VAL A 174 -8.54 -19.96 0.75
C VAL A 174 -8.90 -21.29 0.10
N SER A 175 -8.29 -22.39 0.50
CA SER A 175 -8.66 -23.73 0.01
C SER A 175 -9.95 -24.27 0.63
N GLU A 176 -10.32 -23.77 1.82
CA GLU A 176 -11.49 -24.23 2.58
C GLU A 176 -12.71 -23.29 2.44
N ASP A 177 -12.53 -22.05 1.95
CA ASP A 177 -13.58 -21.02 1.98
C ASP A 177 -13.55 -20.13 0.72
N GLU A 178 -14.48 -20.40 -0.20
CA GLU A 178 -14.68 -19.64 -1.45
C GLU A 178 -15.24 -18.22 -1.23
N SER A 179 -15.69 -17.89 -0.01
CA SER A 179 -16.16 -16.54 0.33
C SER A 179 -15.02 -15.55 0.57
N ILE A 180 -13.77 -16.01 0.63
CA ILE A 180 -12.57 -15.18 0.71
C ILE A 180 -12.26 -14.65 -0.68
N LEU A 181 -12.45 -13.34 -0.88
CA LEU A 181 -12.37 -12.70 -2.20
C LEU A 181 -11.06 -11.95 -2.45
N GLY A 182 -10.22 -11.79 -1.43
CA GLY A 182 -8.95 -11.13 -1.59
C GLY A 182 -8.16 -10.96 -0.31
N ILE A 183 -7.00 -10.33 -0.49
CA ILE A 183 -6.04 -10.05 0.58
C ILE A 183 -5.43 -8.66 0.40
N TRP A 184 -5.18 -7.96 1.49
CA TRP A 184 -4.35 -6.76 1.48
C TRP A 184 -2.87 -7.14 1.61
N CYS A 185 -2.10 -6.91 0.54
CA CYS A 185 -0.64 -7.06 0.57
C CYS A 185 0.00 -5.67 0.50
N ILE A 186 0.70 -5.28 1.56
CA ILE A 186 1.51 -4.06 1.63
C ILE A 186 2.98 -4.52 1.60
N LYS A 187 3.71 -4.05 0.61
CA LYS A 187 5.14 -4.35 0.46
C LYS A 187 5.98 -3.28 1.16
#